data_a36521dae50c8122c357a1ebfabacc11
#
_entry.id   a36521dae50c8122c357a1ebfabacc11
#
_cell.length_a   1.000
_cell.length_b   1.000
_cell.length_c   1.000
_cell.angle_alpha   90.00
_cell.angle_beta   90.00
_cell.angle_gamma   90.00
#
_symmetry.space_group_name_H-M   'P 1'
#
loop_
_entity.id
_entity.type
_entity.pdbx_description
1 polymer ?
#
loop_
_entity_poly.entity_id
_entity_poly.type
_entity_poly.pdbx_seq_one_letter_code
_entity_poly.pdbx_strand_id
1 'polypeptide(L)'
;MPVPILLVTGFLGAGKTTVVNHLLAHAEGRRIAAVVNDFGAINIDAELIAGASDGVVSLSNGCICCSLEGDLLRTLALLLRRDPQPEVIVIETSGVADPLDIVRNLMDPIIWREAPLETVLCVVDATVPVAMLDDALLRSQEIGRAHV
;
A
#
# COMPACT_ATOMS: atom_id res chain seq x y z
N MET A 1 3.09 6.97 -19.18
CA MET A 1 1.67 6.91 -18.78
C MET A 1 1.58 7.06 -17.27
N PRO A 2 0.54 7.67 -16.72
CA PRO A 2 0.35 7.72 -15.27
C PRO A 2 0.30 6.31 -14.68
N VAL A 3 0.87 6.14 -13.49
CA VAL A 3 0.88 4.86 -12.77
C VAL A 3 -0.19 4.90 -11.69
N PRO A 4 -1.30 4.16 -11.82
CA PRO A 4 -2.39 4.19 -10.85
C PRO A 4 -1.96 3.72 -9.47
N ILE A 5 -2.48 4.39 -8.43
CA ILE A 5 -2.29 4.00 -7.03
C ILE A 5 -3.55 3.33 -6.51
N LEU A 6 -3.37 2.18 -5.88
CA LEU A 6 -4.34 1.49 -5.04
C LEU A 6 -3.93 1.65 -3.57
N LEU A 7 -4.76 2.32 -2.79
CA LEU A 7 -4.56 2.46 -1.34
C LEU A 7 -5.32 1.36 -0.60
N VAL A 8 -4.61 0.54 0.16
CA VAL A 8 -5.20 -0.51 1.01
C VAL A 8 -5.20 -0.03 2.45
N THR A 9 -6.38 0.13 3.02
CA THR A 9 -6.62 0.58 4.38
C THR A 9 -7.44 -0.44 5.17
N GLY A 10 -7.58 -0.26 6.47
CA GLY A 10 -8.31 -1.12 7.38
C GLY A 10 -7.61 -1.20 8.74
N PHE A 11 -8.35 -1.65 9.76
CA PHE A 11 -7.84 -1.73 11.13
C PHE A 11 -6.77 -2.82 11.29
N LEU A 12 -6.07 -2.82 12.43
CA LEU A 12 -5.09 -3.86 12.78
C LEU A 12 -5.72 -5.25 12.71
N GLY A 13 -5.04 -6.17 12.04
CA GLY A 13 -5.50 -7.56 11.91
C GLY A 13 -6.65 -7.78 10.91
N ALA A 14 -7.09 -6.75 10.18
CA ALA A 14 -8.18 -6.89 9.20
C ALA A 14 -7.82 -7.74 7.98
N GLY A 15 -6.52 -7.95 7.70
CA GLY A 15 -6.05 -8.76 6.57
C GLY A 15 -5.47 -7.95 5.40
N LYS A 16 -5.08 -6.69 5.63
CA LYS A 16 -4.46 -5.82 4.60
C LYS A 16 -3.23 -6.45 3.97
N THR A 17 -2.30 -6.91 4.79
CA THR A 17 -1.06 -7.57 4.32
C THR A 17 -1.37 -8.84 3.52
N THR A 18 -2.38 -9.60 3.91
CA THR A 18 -2.85 -10.78 3.18
C THR A 18 -3.33 -10.40 1.78
N VAL A 19 -4.09 -9.31 1.66
CA VAL A 19 -4.56 -8.79 0.37
C VAL A 19 -3.37 -8.35 -0.49
N VAL A 20 -2.43 -7.59 0.08
CA VAL A 20 -1.24 -7.13 -0.66
C VAL A 20 -0.39 -8.32 -1.13
N ASN A 21 -0.13 -9.30 -0.25
CA ASN A 21 0.58 -10.53 -0.64
C ASN A 21 -0.13 -11.28 -1.77
N HIS A 22 -1.45 -11.35 -1.71
CA HIS A 22 -2.23 -12.00 -2.77
C HIS A 22 -2.09 -11.27 -4.11
N LEU A 23 -2.15 -9.95 -4.11
CA LEU A 23 -1.95 -9.14 -5.31
C LEU A 23 -0.55 -9.34 -5.91
N LEU A 24 0.49 -9.34 -5.07
CA LEU A 24 1.87 -9.57 -5.51
C LEU A 24 2.07 -10.98 -6.08
N ALA A 25 1.49 -12.00 -5.44
CA ALA A 25 1.60 -13.39 -5.87
C ALA A 25 0.86 -13.67 -7.19
N HIS A 26 -0.23 -12.93 -7.46
CA HIS A 26 -1.10 -13.10 -8.63
C HIS A 26 -0.99 -11.92 -9.59
N ALA A 27 0.19 -11.35 -9.73
CA ALA A 27 0.42 -10.18 -10.59
C ALA A 27 0.23 -10.48 -12.09
N GLU A 28 0.21 -11.76 -12.50
CA GLU A 28 -0.03 -12.21 -13.88
C GLU A 28 0.87 -11.51 -14.92
N GLY A 29 2.12 -11.30 -14.57
CA GLY A 29 3.10 -10.62 -15.41
C GLY A 29 3.08 -9.10 -15.33
N ARG A 30 2.17 -8.49 -14.57
CA ARG A 30 2.17 -7.05 -14.31
C ARG A 30 3.25 -6.67 -13.31
N ARG A 31 3.85 -5.54 -13.50
CA ARG A 31 4.84 -4.98 -12.57
C ARG A 31 4.13 -4.18 -11.49
N ILE A 32 3.91 -4.81 -10.33
CA ILE A 32 3.28 -4.17 -9.17
C ILE A 32 4.39 -3.69 -8.21
N ALA A 33 4.32 -2.44 -7.79
CA ALA A 33 5.13 -1.94 -6.69
C ALA A 33 4.27 -1.84 -5.43
N ALA A 34 4.67 -2.50 -4.35
CA ALA A 34 4.02 -2.41 -3.06
C ALA A 34 4.83 -1.53 -2.10
N VAL A 35 4.20 -0.53 -1.53
CA VAL A 35 4.75 0.32 -0.46
C VAL A 35 4.10 -0.10 0.85
N VAL A 36 4.87 -0.65 1.77
CA VAL A 36 4.37 -1.28 3.00
C VAL A 36 5.11 -0.75 4.22
N ASN A 37 4.48 -0.83 5.39
CA ASN A 37 5.11 -0.37 6.64
C ASN A 37 6.22 -1.30 7.12
N ASP A 38 6.12 -2.61 6.85
CA ASP A 38 7.06 -3.61 7.33
C ASP A 38 7.22 -4.74 6.30
N PHE A 39 8.42 -4.93 5.82
CA PHE A 39 8.76 -6.06 4.94
C PHE A 39 8.54 -7.42 5.61
N GLY A 40 8.73 -7.53 6.93
CA GLY A 40 8.55 -8.78 7.67
C GLY A 40 7.12 -9.31 7.64
N ALA A 41 6.13 -8.45 7.37
CA ALA A 41 4.74 -8.83 7.23
C ALA A 41 4.40 -9.40 5.84
N ILE A 42 5.25 -9.19 4.83
CA ILE A 42 5.09 -9.68 3.47
C ILE A 42 6.04 -10.87 3.25
N ASN A 43 5.57 -11.92 2.59
CA ASN A 43 6.38 -13.09 2.25
C ASN A 43 7.46 -12.73 1.22
N ILE A 44 8.56 -12.20 1.71
CA ILE A 44 9.78 -11.92 0.94
C ILE A 44 10.88 -12.81 1.49
N ASP A 45 11.65 -13.44 0.60
CA ASP A 45 12.80 -14.26 1.01
C ASP A 45 13.82 -13.39 1.76
N ALA A 46 14.31 -13.90 2.89
CA ALA A 46 15.26 -13.18 3.75
C ALA A 46 16.53 -12.74 3.00
N GLU A 47 16.97 -13.53 2.01
CA GLU A 47 18.11 -13.21 1.15
C GLU A 47 17.87 -11.97 0.29
N LEU A 48 16.63 -11.76 -0.18
CA LEU A 48 16.24 -10.57 -0.94
C LEU A 48 16.23 -9.33 -0.05
N ILE A 49 15.80 -9.45 1.21
CA ILE A 49 15.81 -8.35 2.17
C ILE A 49 17.24 -7.92 2.48
N ALA A 50 18.17 -8.88 2.64
CA ALA A 50 19.58 -8.59 2.92
C ALA A 50 20.29 -7.84 1.78
N GLY A 51 19.81 -7.95 0.55
CA GLY A 51 20.31 -7.22 -0.61
C GLY A 51 19.61 -5.89 -0.88
N ALA A 52 18.63 -5.51 -0.05
CA ALA A 52 17.89 -4.27 -0.22
C ALA A 52 18.75 -3.05 0.12
N SER A 53 19.26 -2.36 -0.87
CA SER A 53 19.73 -1.00 -0.72
C SER A 53 18.53 -0.03 -0.78
N ASP A 54 18.52 0.97 0.09
CA ASP A 54 17.49 2.04 0.10
C ASP A 54 16.03 1.58 0.40
N GLY A 55 15.84 0.42 1.07
CA GLY A 55 14.51 -0.07 1.43
C GLY A 55 13.66 -0.53 0.26
N VAL A 56 14.28 -0.89 -0.86
CA VAL A 56 13.59 -1.38 -2.07
C VAL A 56 14.00 -2.82 -2.38
N VAL A 57 13.05 -3.73 -2.44
CA VAL A 57 13.26 -5.14 -2.77
C VAL A 57 12.57 -5.47 -4.09
N SER A 58 13.32 -6.08 -5.02
CA SER A 58 12.74 -6.64 -6.25
C SER A 58 12.38 -8.10 -6.04
N LEU A 59 11.16 -8.48 -6.40
CA LEU A 59 10.66 -9.84 -6.28
C LEU A 59 10.91 -10.65 -7.56
N SER A 60 10.95 -11.98 -7.44
CA SER A 60 11.22 -12.89 -8.57
C SER A 60 10.16 -12.83 -9.67
N ASN A 61 8.94 -12.39 -9.37
CA ASN A 61 7.85 -12.22 -10.31
C ASN A 61 7.86 -10.84 -11.04
N GLY A 62 8.90 -10.04 -10.86
CA GLY A 62 9.01 -8.69 -11.42
C GLY A 62 8.33 -7.59 -10.61
N CYS A 63 7.69 -7.93 -9.49
CA CYS A 63 7.14 -6.96 -8.55
C CYS A 63 8.24 -6.34 -7.68
N ILE A 64 7.91 -5.23 -7.03
CA ILE A 64 8.83 -4.47 -6.18
C ILE A 64 8.15 -4.25 -4.83
N CYS A 65 8.87 -4.40 -3.73
CA CYS A 65 8.39 -4.04 -2.41
C CYS A 65 9.28 -2.95 -1.81
N CYS A 66 8.68 -1.94 -1.21
CA CYS A 66 9.36 -0.82 -0.57
C CYS A 66 8.82 -0.62 0.84
N SER A 67 9.70 -0.25 1.78
CA SER A 67 9.26 0.20 3.10
C SER A 67 8.72 1.62 3.06
N LEU A 68 7.66 1.87 3.83
CA LEU A 68 7.13 3.21 4.08
C LEU A 68 7.91 3.94 5.20
N GLU A 69 9.03 3.40 5.68
CA GLU A 69 9.89 4.07 6.64
C GLU A 69 10.51 5.30 6.00
N GLY A 70 9.82 6.44 6.11
CA GLY A 70 10.30 7.72 5.60
C GLY A 70 9.24 8.50 4.84
N ASP A 71 9.68 9.30 3.88
CA ASP A 71 8.84 10.17 3.08
C ASP A 71 8.15 9.39 1.95
N LEU A 72 6.82 9.28 2.01
CA LEU A 72 6.00 8.66 0.98
C LEU A 72 6.26 9.27 -0.41
N LEU A 73 6.36 10.59 -0.49
CA LEU A 73 6.58 11.30 -1.76
C LEU A 73 7.93 10.95 -2.37
N ARG A 74 8.96 10.81 -1.53
CA ARG A 74 10.28 10.36 -1.98
C ARG A 74 10.24 8.94 -2.51
N THR A 75 9.56 8.04 -1.80
CA THR A 75 9.40 6.63 -2.23
C THR A 75 8.67 6.55 -3.57
N LEU A 76 7.59 7.30 -3.74
CA LEU A 76 6.85 7.37 -5.00
C LEU A 76 7.74 7.93 -6.14
N ALA A 77 8.48 8.99 -5.89
CA ALA A 77 9.40 9.55 -6.89
C ALA A 77 10.47 8.56 -7.34
N LEU A 78 10.99 7.74 -6.42
CA LEU A 78 11.94 6.67 -6.75
C LEU A 78 11.30 5.58 -7.61
N LEU A 79 10.08 5.15 -7.26
CA LEU A 79 9.35 4.13 -8.01
C LEU A 79 9.00 4.59 -9.42
N LEU A 80 8.56 5.83 -9.57
CA LEU A 80 8.18 6.41 -10.86
C LEU A 80 9.37 6.61 -11.83
N ARG A 81 10.59 6.69 -11.29
CA ARG A 81 11.83 6.79 -12.09
C ARG A 81 12.47 5.45 -12.43
N ARG A 82 11.91 4.33 -11.98
CA ARG A 82 12.48 3.02 -12.29
C ARG A 82 12.29 2.66 -13.75
N ASP A 83 13.25 1.87 -14.27
CA ASP A 83 13.16 1.26 -15.57
C ASP A 83 13.34 -0.27 -15.41
N PRO A 84 12.36 -1.09 -15.75
CA PRO A 84 11.01 -0.69 -16.19
C PRO A 84 10.17 -0.08 -15.06
N GLN A 85 9.34 0.90 -15.40
CA GLN A 85 8.40 1.54 -14.49
C GLN A 85 7.33 0.55 -14.02
N PRO A 86 6.85 0.60 -12.77
CA PRO A 86 5.70 -0.20 -12.33
C PRO A 86 4.44 0.20 -13.09
N GLU A 87 3.52 -0.74 -13.26
CA GLU A 87 2.23 -0.52 -13.90
C GLU A 87 1.14 -0.16 -12.90
N VAL A 88 1.34 -0.54 -11.63
CA VAL A 88 0.45 -0.23 -10.50
C VAL A 88 1.30 -0.05 -9.24
N ILE A 89 0.93 0.92 -8.41
CA ILE A 89 1.50 1.08 -7.07
C ILE A 89 0.41 0.73 -6.05
N VAL A 90 0.70 -0.21 -5.16
CA VAL A 90 -0.17 -0.57 -4.03
C VAL A 90 0.45 0.00 -2.76
N ILE A 91 -0.30 0.81 -2.01
CA ILE A 91 0.14 1.39 -0.74
C ILE A 91 -0.67 0.75 0.38
N GLU A 92 -0.01 0.09 1.33
CA GLU A 92 -0.62 -0.41 2.55
C GLU A 92 -0.46 0.60 3.67
N THR A 93 -1.57 1.08 4.24
CA THR A 93 -1.54 1.96 5.42
C THR A 93 -1.28 1.18 6.70
N SER A 94 -0.72 1.85 7.71
CA SER A 94 -0.73 1.32 9.08
C SER A 94 -2.17 1.14 9.57
N GLY A 95 -2.42 0.08 10.34
CA GLY A 95 -3.74 -0.19 10.94
C GLY A 95 -4.17 0.83 12.00
N VAL A 96 -3.29 1.73 12.43
CA VAL A 96 -3.58 2.79 13.41
C VAL A 96 -3.45 4.21 12.83
N ALA A 97 -2.84 4.36 11.65
CA ALA A 97 -2.71 5.66 10.98
C ALA A 97 -4.04 6.11 10.37
N ASP A 98 -4.29 7.41 10.41
CA ASP A 98 -5.41 7.98 9.66
C ASP A 98 -5.10 7.96 8.16
N PRO A 99 -5.81 7.18 7.34
CA PRO A 99 -5.55 7.11 5.92
C PRO A 99 -5.79 8.43 5.19
N LEU A 100 -6.53 9.39 5.77
CA LEU A 100 -6.73 10.71 5.16
C LEU A 100 -5.44 11.49 4.98
N ASP A 101 -4.47 11.33 5.86
CA ASP A 101 -3.20 12.05 5.73
C ASP A 101 -2.43 11.53 4.51
N ILE A 102 -2.51 10.23 4.25
CA ILE A 102 -1.94 9.62 3.05
C ILE A 102 -2.70 10.09 1.80
N VAL A 103 -4.04 10.07 1.84
CA VAL A 103 -4.88 10.55 0.72
C VAL A 103 -4.56 12.01 0.38
N ARG A 104 -4.43 12.88 1.40
CA ARG A 104 -4.07 14.31 1.18
C ARG A 104 -2.73 14.47 0.47
N ASN A 105 -1.72 13.68 0.87
CA ASN A 105 -0.42 13.69 0.21
C ASN A 105 -0.50 13.21 -1.25
N LEU A 106 -1.32 12.18 -1.52
CA LEU A 106 -1.52 11.65 -2.87
C LEU A 106 -2.35 12.59 -3.76
N MET A 107 -3.12 13.50 -3.16
CA MET A 107 -3.88 14.53 -3.90
C MET A 107 -3.04 15.75 -4.31
N ASP A 108 -1.73 15.78 -3.95
CA ASP A 108 -0.82 16.80 -4.45
C ASP A 108 -0.83 16.83 -5.99
N PRO A 109 -1.02 17.99 -6.64
CA PRO A 109 -1.16 18.08 -8.10
C PRO A 109 0.02 17.53 -8.89
N ILE A 110 1.23 17.54 -8.31
CA ILE A 110 2.44 17.00 -8.97
C ILE A 110 2.37 15.47 -8.98
N ILE A 111 2.06 14.89 -7.82
CA ILE A 111 1.92 13.43 -7.68
C ILE A 111 0.74 12.92 -8.50
N TRP A 112 -0.41 13.59 -8.41
CA TRP A 112 -1.62 13.20 -9.11
C TRP A 112 -1.44 13.04 -10.63
N ARG A 113 -0.62 13.86 -11.24
CA ARG A 113 -0.35 13.78 -12.69
C ARG A 113 0.40 12.52 -13.09
N GLU A 114 1.33 12.06 -12.25
CA GLU A 114 2.19 10.92 -12.54
C GLU A 114 1.66 9.62 -11.93
N ALA A 115 1.01 9.74 -10.78
CA ALA A 115 0.50 8.60 -10.00
C ALA A 115 -0.86 8.94 -9.35
N PRO A 116 -1.95 8.90 -10.12
CA PRO A 116 -3.29 9.19 -9.59
C PRO A 116 -3.75 8.11 -8.61
N LEU A 117 -4.37 8.54 -7.50
CA LEU A 117 -5.08 7.64 -6.61
C LEU A 117 -6.39 7.20 -7.29
N GLU A 118 -6.44 5.98 -7.79
CA GLU A 118 -7.63 5.45 -8.49
C GLU A 118 -8.60 4.73 -7.58
N THR A 119 -8.08 4.06 -6.53
CA THR A 119 -8.92 3.21 -5.69
C THR A 119 -8.45 3.24 -4.25
N VAL A 120 -9.40 3.30 -3.34
CA VAL A 120 -9.19 3.05 -1.91
C VAL A 120 -9.93 1.77 -1.54
N LEU A 121 -9.20 0.74 -1.13
CA LEU A 121 -9.72 -0.53 -0.68
C LEU A 121 -9.66 -0.59 0.84
N CYS A 122 -10.82 -0.62 1.49
CA CYS A 122 -10.92 -0.83 2.93
C CYS A 122 -11.15 -2.31 3.23
N VAL A 123 -10.21 -2.92 3.97
CA VAL A 123 -10.32 -4.31 4.41
C VAL A 123 -10.95 -4.35 5.80
N VAL A 124 -12.06 -5.03 5.93
CA VAL A 124 -12.83 -5.16 7.17
C VAL A 124 -12.82 -6.61 7.65
N ASP A 125 -12.50 -6.81 8.93
CA ASP A 125 -12.63 -8.10 9.57
C ASP A 125 -14.12 -8.37 9.91
N ALA A 126 -14.75 -9.25 9.12
CA ALA A 126 -16.16 -9.61 9.29
C ALA A 126 -16.47 -10.34 10.61
N THR A 127 -15.44 -10.76 11.36
CA THR A 127 -15.61 -11.40 12.68
C THR A 127 -15.74 -10.38 13.81
N VAL A 128 -15.42 -9.12 13.57
CA VAL A 128 -15.54 -8.04 14.57
C VAL A 128 -17.02 -7.75 14.84
N PRO A 129 -17.48 -7.82 16.10
CA PRO A 129 -18.86 -7.48 16.46
C PRO A 129 -19.21 -6.05 16.05
N VAL A 130 -20.40 -5.83 15.50
CA VAL A 130 -20.89 -4.49 15.09
C VAL A 130 -20.80 -3.46 16.24
N ALA A 131 -20.99 -3.91 17.47
CA ALA A 131 -20.87 -3.04 18.66
C ALA A 131 -19.44 -2.46 18.84
N MET A 132 -18.40 -3.16 18.38
CA MET A 132 -17.01 -2.65 18.43
C MET A 132 -16.75 -1.62 17.33
N LEU A 133 -17.54 -1.60 16.27
CA LEU A 133 -17.45 -0.59 15.21
C LEU A 133 -17.94 0.79 15.67
N ASP A 134 -18.50 0.89 16.87
CA ASP A 134 -18.86 2.17 17.47
C ASP A 134 -17.67 2.93 18.07
N ASP A 135 -16.51 2.27 18.20
CA ASP A 135 -15.27 2.96 18.53
C ASP A 135 -14.91 3.97 17.42
N ALA A 136 -14.65 5.21 17.84
CA ALA A 136 -14.36 6.31 16.91
C ALA A 136 -13.14 6.02 16.00
N LEU A 137 -12.16 5.28 16.52
CA LEU A 137 -10.97 4.88 15.78
C LEU A 137 -11.31 3.85 14.70
N LEU A 138 -12.10 2.84 15.02
CA LEU A 138 -12.58 1.82 14.07
C LEU A 138 -13.47 2.47 13.00
N ARG A 139 -14.38 3.33 13.38
CA ARG A 139 -15.22 4.08 12.44
C ARG A 139 -14.41 4.93 11.47
N SER A 140 -13.37 5.60 11.94
CA SER A 140 -12.54 6.44 11.09
C SER A 140 -11.77 5.63 10.06
N GLN A 141 -11.40 4.39 10.38
CA GLN A 141 -10.54 3.57 9.54
C GLN A 141 -11.28 2.57 8.65
N GLU A 142 -12.42 2.03 9.08
CA GLU A 142 -13.11 0.96 8.37
C GLU A 142 -14.43 1.39 7.73
N ILE A 143 -15.18 2.32 8.33
CA ILE A 143 -16.52 2.67 7.85
C ILE A 143 -16.60 4.08 7.27
N GLY A 144 -15.95 5.04 7.89
CA GLY A 144 -16.06 6.45 7.52
C GLY A 144 -15.45 6.81 6.17
N ARG A 145 -14.81 5.88 5.50
CA ARG A 145 -13.98 6.13 4.31
C ARG A 145 -14.32 5.31 3.07
N ALA A 146 -15.26 4.41 3.19
CA ALA A 146 -15.79 3.68 2.03
C ALA A 146 -16.62 4.56 1.07
N HIS A 147 -16.77 5.85 1.36
CA HIS A 147 -17.61 6.79 0.63
C HIS A 147 -16.86 8.01 0.06
N VAL A 148 -15.55 7.90 -0.13
CA VAL A 148 -14.79 8.95 -0.83
C VAL A 148 -14.53 8.55 -2.26
#